data_d0e9a69d4e88418647c41daa717f8d4e
#
_entry.id   d0e9a69d4e88418647c41daa717f8d4e
#
_cell.length_a   1.000
_cell.length_b   1.000
_cell.length_c   1.000
_cell.angle_alpha   90.00
_cell.angle_beta   90.00
_cell.angle_gamma   90.00
#
_symmetry.space_group_name_H-M   'P 1'
#
loop_
_entity.id
_entity.type
_entity.pdbx_description
1 polymer ?
#
loop_
_entity_poly.entity_id
_entity_poly.type
_entity_poly.pdbx_seq_one_letter_code
_entity_poly.pdbx_strand_id
1 'polypeptide(L)'
;EREGRNITIYNIEDIKINNPYISMKVTCSKGTYIRSLCFDIGEKLGVFAAMTQLERTKTSSFTKENSININELNINNIDENLISIEEALNEYDKIVVADKFAKLIINGVNVFDSRLTKDKIILDKLYRVYNENNDLIGLGRKNNNGFKIEKLLIT
;
A
#
# COMPACT_ATOMS: atom_id res chain seq x y z
N GLU A 1 -6.89 -2.60 -29.05
CA GLU A 1 -6.39 -3.60 -28.07
C GLU A 1 -5.53 -2.88 -27.04
N ARG A 2 -5.81 -3.10 -25.76
CA ARG A 2 -4.96 -2.56 -24.69
C ARG A 2 -3.88 -3.59 -24.40
N GLU A 3 -2.62 -3.14 -24.40
CA GLU A 3 -1.54 -4.00 -23.95
C GLU A 3 -1.81 -4.55 -22.54
N GLY A 4 -1.61 -5.86 -22.36
CA GLY A 4 -1.75 -6.52 -21.07
C GLY A 4 -0.73 -5.98 -20.09
N ARG A 5 -1.16 -5.73 -18.84
CA ARG A 5 -0.24 -5.33 -17.77
C ARG A 5 0.20 -6.56 -17.00
N ASN A 6 1.49 -6.64 -16.70
CA ASN A 6 1.99 -7.67 -15.80
C ASN A 6 1.38 -7.51 -14.41
N ILE A 7 0.74 -8.54 -13.93
CA ILE A 7 0.20 -8.66 -12.57
C ILE A 7 0.80 -9.88 -11.89
N THR A 8 0.76 -9.90 -10.58
CA THR A 8 1.23 -11.04 -9.79
C THR A 8 0.11 -11.52 -8.89
N ILE A 9 -0.20 -12.80 -8.97
CA ILE A 9 -1.01 -13.50 -7.97
C ILE A 9 -0.03 -14.10 -6.97
N TYR A 10 -0.06 -13.60 -5.73
CA TYR A 10 0.85 -14.05 -4.66
C TYR A 10 0.35 -15.33 -4.00
N ASN A 11 -0.97 -15.43 -3.82
CA ASN A 11 -1.58 -16.59 -3.16
C ASN A 11 -3.04 -16.76 -3.59
N ILE A 12 -3.49 -18.02 -3.63
CA ILE A 12 -4.90 -18.41 -3.75
C ILE A 12 -5.16 -19.44 -2.65
N GLU A 13 -6.06 -19.12 -1.73
CA GLU A 13 -6.36 -19.93 -0.56
C GLU A 13 -7.87 -20.03 -0.31
N ASP A 14 -8.29 -20.82 0.67
CA ASP A 14 -9.69 -21.00 1.09
C ASP A 14 -10.62 -21.40 -0.05
N ILE A 15 -10.13 -22.23 -0.97
CA ILE A 15 -10.91 -22.69 -2.14
C ILE A 15 -12.04 -23.61 -1.68
N LYS A 16 -13.27 -23.20 -1.96
CA LYS A 16 -14.48 -24.01 -1.72
C LYS A 16 -15.23 -24.19 -3.01
N ILE A 17 -15.53 -25.43 -3.34
CA ILE A 17 -16.25 -25.81 -4.56
C ILE A 17 -17.66 -26.23 -4.16
N ASN A 18 -18.66 -25.49 -4.63
CA ASN A 18 -20.07 -25.80 -4.51
C ASN A 18 -20.71 -25.58 -5.88
N ASN A 19 -20.58 -26.57 -6.73
CA ASN A 19 -20.92 -26.50 -8.16
C ASN A 19 -22.32 -25.91 -8.38
N PRO A 20 -22.50 -24.87 -9.24
CA PRO A 20 -21.50 -24.35 -10.18
C PRO A 20 -20.58 -23.24 -9.60
N TYR A 21 -20.63 -22.96 -8.31
CA TYR A 21 -19.89 -21.87 -7.68
C TYR A 21 -18.56 -22.34 -7.09
N ILE A 22 -17.56 -21.51 -7.26
CA ILE A 22 -16.24 -21.63 -6.61
C ILE A 22 -15.97 -20.34 -5.87
N SER A 23 -15.69 -20.42 -4.57
CA SER A 23 -15.20 -19.29 -3.80
C SER A 23 -13.72 -19.50 -3.46
N MET A 24 -12.95 -18.42 -3.44
CA MET A 24 -11.53 -18.45 -3.11
C MET A 24 -11.10 -17.09 -2.58
N LYS A 25 -10.05 -17.07 -1.76
CA LYS A 25 -9.37 -15.84 -1.33
C LYS A 25 -8.11 -15.66 -2.16
N VAL A 26 -7.95 -14.49 -2.76
CA VAL A 26 -6.85 -14.17 -3.67
C VAL A 26 -6.04 -13.01 -3.13
N THR A 27 -4.73 -13.21 -2.97
CA THR A 27 -3.77 -12.14 -2.70
C THR A 27 -3.03 -11.81 -3.99
N CYS A 28 -3.13 -10.57 -4.44
CA CYS A 28 -2.60 -10.16 -5.73
C CYS A 28 -2.00 -8.75 -5.72
N SER A 29 -1.21 -8.43 -6.73
CA SER A 29 -0.63 -7.11 -6.93
C SER A 29 -1.68 -6.06 -7.28
N LYS A 30 -1.33 -4.79 -7.03
CA LYS A 30 -2.12 -3.64 -7.49
C LYS A 30 -2.39 -3.72 -9.00
N GLY A 31 -3.60 -3.38 -9.40
CA GLY A 31 -4.01 -3.36 -10.80
C GLY A 31 -4.54 -4.69 -11.33
N THR A 32 -4.62 -5.74 -10.49
CA THR A 32 -5.25 -7.01 -10.85
C THR A 32 -6.76 -6.86 -10.95
N TYR A 33 -7.32 -7.20 -12.12
CA TYR A 33 -8.76 -7.26 -12.34
C TYR A 33 -9.27 -8.67 -12.02
N ILE A 34 -9.99 -8.83 -10.91
CA ILE A 34 -10.48 -10.15 -10.48
C ILE A 34 -11.47 -10.76 -11.50
N ARG A 35 -12.22 -9.93 -12.23
CA ARG A 35 -13.07 -10.40 -13.33
C ARG A 35 -12.26 -11.12 -14.42
N SER A 36 -11.13 -10.54 -14.82
CA SER A 36 -10.24 -11.15 -15.80
C SER A 36 -9.62 -12.43 -15.25
N LEU A 37 -9.21 -12.44 -13.98
CA LEU A 37 -8.70 -13.64 -13.34
C LEU A 37 -9.73 -14.79 -13.34
N CYS A 38 -11.00 -14.50 -13.05
CA CYS A 38 -12.06 -15.52 -13.14
C CYS A 38 -12.21 -16.06 -14.56
N PHE A 39 -12.18 -15.19 -15.56
CA PHE A 39 -12.23 -15.58 -16.96
C PHE A 39 -11.04 -16.49 -17.34
N ASP A 40 -9.82 -16.06 -17.01
CA ASP A 40 -8.57 -16.79 -17.30
C ASP A 40 -8.53 -18.18 -16.62
N ILE A 41 -9.05 -18.27 -15.38
CA ILE A 41 -9.19 -19.56 -14.68
C ILE A 41 -10.17 -20.46 -15.45
N GLY A 42 -11.32 -19.93 -15.85
CA GLY A 42 -12.31 -20.68 -16.62
C GLY A 42 -11.74 -21.21 -17.94
N GLU A 43 -11.03 -20.35 -18.68
CA GLU A 43 -10.37 -20.70 -19.93
C GLU A 43 -9.34 -21.84 -19.73
N LYS A 44 -8.50 -21.74 -18.68
CA LYS A 44 -7.52 -22.79 -18.36
C LYS A 44 -8.14 -24.12 -17.94
N LEU A 45 -9.34 -24.09 -17.38
CA LEU A 45 -10.10 -25.29 -17.01
C LEU A 45 -10.93 -25.84 -18.18
N GLY A 46 -10.93 -25.17 -19.33
CA GLY A 46 -11.71 -25.57 -20.51
C GLY A 46 -13.21 -25.33 -20.37
N VAL A 47 -13.62 -24.39 -19.49
CA VAL A 47 -15.01 -23.99 -19.24
C VAL A 47 -15.11 -22.47 -19.24
N PHE A 48 -16.33 -21.95 -19.30
CA PHE A 48 -16.56 -20.52 -19.09
C PHE A 48 -16.74 -20.24 -17.61
N ALA A 49 -16.11 -19.15 -17.13
CA ALA A 49 -16.31 -18.68 -15.76
C ALA A 49 -16.51 -17.16 -15.73
N ALA A 50 -17.34 -16.72 -14.79
CA ALA A 50 -17.61 -15.31 -14.55
C ALA A 50 -17.60 -15.00 -13.06
N MET A 51 -17.17 -13.80 -12.69
CA MET A 51 -17.22 -13.33 -11.32
C MET A 51 -18.69 -13.00 -10.95
N THR A 52 -19.22 -13.68 -9.95
CA THR A 52 -20.57 -13.45 -9.43
C THR A 52 -20.57 -12.52 -8.22
N GLN A 53 -19.54 -12.58 -7.39
CA GLN A 53 -19.41 -11.78 -6.17
C GLN A 53 -17.94 -11.42 -5.93
N LEU A 54 -17.70 -10.25 -5.34
CA LEU A 54 -16.37 -9.80 -4.94
C LEU A 54 -16.46 -9.07 -3.60
N GLU A 55 -15.62 -9.49 -2.68
CA GLU A 55 -15.38 -8.77 -1.43
C GLU A 55 -13.90 -8.45 -1.28
N ARG A 56 -13.58 -7.20 -0.97
CA ARG A 56 -12.22 -6.79 -0.64
C ARG A 56 -12.04 -6.89 0.87
N THR A 57 -11.19 -7.82 1.31
CA THR A 57 -10.93 -8.04 2.74
C THR A 57 -9.72 -7.28 3.25
N LYS A 58 -8.78 -6.91 2.36
CA LYS A 58 -7.57 -6.16 2.75
C LYS A 58 -7.05 -5.29 1.60
N THR A 59 -6.50 -4.13 1.95
CA THR A 59 -5.71 -3.26 1.05
C THR A 59 -4.64 -2.59 1.89
N SER A 60 -3.35 -2.95 1.67
CA SER A 60 -2.24 -2.44 2.49
C SER A 60 -2.48 -2.71 3.99
N SER A 61 -2.38 -1.70 4.85
CA SER A 61 -2.66 -1.80 6.29
C SER A 61 -4.16 -1.86 6.65
N PHE A 62 -5.05 -1.54 5.70
CA PHE A 62 -6.50 -1.53 5.95
C PHE A 62 -7.12 -2.91 5.76
N THR A 63 -7.91 -3.37 6.73
CA THR A 63 -8.63 -4.64 6.69
C THR A 63 -10.13 -4.43 6.84
N LYS A 64 -10.92 -5.43 6.45
CA LYS A 64 -12.37 -5.38 6.61
C LYS A 64 -12.77 -5.25 8.08
N GLU A 65 -12.04 -5.89 8.97
CA GLU A 65 -12.28 -5.88 10.42
C GLU A 65 -12.14 -4.47 11.01
N ASN A 66 -11.27 -3.64 10.42
CA ASN A 66 -11.03 -2.26 10.85
C ASN A 66 -11.85 -1.24 10.04
N SER A 67 -12.83 -1.69 9.25
CA SER A 67 -13.70 -0.80 8.48
C SER A 67 -15.03 -0.58 9.19
N ILE A 68 -15.57 0.63 9.04
CA ILE A 68 -16.92 0.99 9.49
C ILE A 68 -17.87 1.06 8.29
N ASN A 69 -19.11 0.65 8.49
CA ASN A 69 -20.15 0.83 7.48
C ASN A 69 -20.45 2.34 7.34
N ILE A 70 -20.45 2.83 6.11
CA ILE A 70 -20.69 4.25 5.83
C ILE A 70 -22.04 4.75 6.39
N ASN A 71 -23.05 3.89 6.49
CA ASN A 71 -24.37 4.23 7.05
C ASN A 71 -24.35 4.38 8.58
N GLU A 72 -23.30 3.88 9.24
CA GLU A 72 -23.13 3.98 10.70
C GLU A 72 -22.27 5.19 11.08
N LEU A 73 -21.57 5.79 10.10
CA LEU A 73 -20.71 6.96 10.30
C LEU A 73 -21.57 8.22 10.43
N ASN A 74 -21.34 9.00 11.48
CA ASN A 74 -22.02 10.26 11.76
C ASN A 74 -21.11 11.25 12.48
N ILE A 75 -21.57 12.49 12.69
CA ILE A 75 -20.76 13.57 13.28
C ILE A 75 -20.28 13.26 14.70
N ASN A 76 -20.96 12.40 15.45
CA ASN A 76 -20.59 12.11 16.83
C ASN A 76 -19.51 11.01 16.94
N ASN A 77 -19.31 10.21 15.90
CA ASN A 77 -18.35 9.11 15.90
C ASN A 77 -17.27 9.20 14.82
N ILE A 78 -17.26 10.25 14.00
CA ILE A 78 -16.30 10.40 12.93
C ILE A 78 -14.85 10.47 13.47
N ASP A 79 -14.63 11.24 14.54
CA ASP A 79 -13.29 11.45 15.12
C ASP A 79 -12.71 10.14 15.69
N GLU A 80 -13.54 9.28 16.26
CA GLU A 80 -13.15 7.97 16.80
C GLU A 80 -12.77 6.97 15.69
N ASN A 81 -13.27 7.20 14.47
CA ASN A 81 -13.03 6.34 13.31
C ASN A 81 -11.98 6.90 12.34
N LEU A 82 -11.40 8.06 12.64
CA LEU A 82 -10.29 8.61 11.88
C LEU A 82 -9.00 7.83 12.15
N ILE A 83 -8.36 7.41 11.09
CA ILE A 83 -7.05 6.77 11.13
C ILE A 83 -5.99 7.85 10.83
N SER A 84 -4.99 7.97 11.68
CA SER A 84 -3.89 8.92 11.45
C SER A 84 -3.09 8.55 10.19
N ILE A 85 -2.43 9.56 9.58
CA ILE A 85 -1.52 9.32 8.45
C ILE A 85 -0.41 8.35 8.85
N GLU A 86 0.10 8.46 10.07
CA GLU A 86 1.16 7.59 10.57
C GLU A 86 0.71 6.13 10.70
N GLU A 87 -0.52 5.91 11.18
CA GLU A 87 -1.11 4.58 11.28
C GLU A 87 -1.41 3.98 9.91
N ALA A 88 -1.94 4.80 8.99
CA ALA A 88 -2.17 4.37 7.60
C ALA A 88 -0.88 3.96 6.86
N LEU A 89 0.26 4.49 7.29
CA LEU A 89 1.58 4.23 6.70
C LEU A 89 2.45 3.30 7.55
N ASN A 90 1.89 2.59 8.53
CA ASN A 90 2.63 1.78 9.50
C ASN A 90 3.41 0.61 8.87
N GLU A 91 3.07 0.21 7.63
CA GLU A 91 3.79 -0.81 6.88
C GLU A 91 5.19 -0.37 6.42
N TYR A 92 5.44 0.96 6.37
CA TYR A 92 6.76 1.50 6.02
C TYR A 92 7.62 1.71 7.26
N ASP A 93 8.87 1.27 7.21
CA ASP A 93 9.81 1.50 8.30
C ASP A 93 10.03 2.99 8.53
N LYS A 94 10.27 3.35 9.78
CA LYS A 94 10.59 4.72 10.19
C LYS A 94 12.09 4.97 10.06
N ILE A 95 12.46 6.17 9.59
CA ILE A 95 13.80 6.73 9.73
C ILE A 95 13.72 8.16 10.23
N VAL A 96 14.73 8.58 10.99
CA VAL A 96 14.89 9.96 11.43
C VAL A 96 16.04 10.59 10.69
N VAL A 97 15.80 11.77 10.10
CA VAL A 97 16.83 12.54 9.37
C VAL A 97 17.26 13.74 10.18
N ALA A 98 18.55 14.06 10.12
CA ALA A 98 19.09 15.23 10.81
C ALA A 98 18.48 16.53 10.24
N ASP A 99 18.11 17.46 11.11
CA ASP A 99 17.35 18.68 10.78
C ASP A 99 17.96 19.50 9.66
N LYS A 100 19.31 19.57 9.60
CA LYS A 100 20.01 20.27 8.51
C LYS A 100 19.70 19.71 7.14
N PHE A 101 19.40 18.40 7.03
CA PHE A 101 19.03 17.74 5.79
C PHE A 101 17.51 17.72 5.57
N ALA A 102 16.72 17.77 6.65
CA ALA A 102 15.26 17.82 6.58
C ALA A 102 14.80 18.96 5.66
N LYS A 103 15.35 20.16 5.84
CA LYS A 103 15.07 21.33 4.99
C LYS A 103 15.43 21.12 3.52
N LEU A 104 16.53 20.42 3.24
CA LEU A 104 16.96 20.13 1.86
C LEU A 104 16.02 19.15 1.16
N ILE A 105 15.70 18.05 1.84
CA ILE A 105 14.82 17.00 1.24
C ILE A 105 13.38 17.49 1.09
N ILE A 106 12.88 18.35 1.98
CA ILE A 106 11.56 19.01 1.86
C ILE A 106 11.52 19.87 0.60
N ASN A 107 12.60 20.56 0.26
CA ASN A 107 12.72 21.36 -0.95
C ASN A 107 13.09 20.54 -2.21
N GLY A 108 13.01 19.22 -2.14
CA GLY A 108 13.21 18.32 -3.28
C GLY A 108 14.68 18.04 -3.62
N VAL A 109 15.63 18.43 -2.77
CA VAL A 109 17.05 18.17 -2.99
C VAL A 109 17.37 16.71 -2.71
N ASN A 110 18.07 16.04 -3.64
CA ASN A 110 18.63 14.71 -3.42
C ASN A 110 19.86 14.80 -2.51
N VAL A 111 19.87 14.04 -1.41
CA VAL A 111 20.98 14.06 -0.44
C VAL A 111 21.78 12.76 -0.53
N PHE A 112 23.09 12.92 -0.77
CA PHE A 112 24.05 11.80 -0.83
C PHE A 112 24.84 11.60 0.48
N ASP A 113 24.74 12.55 1.41
CA ASP A 113 25.52 12.58 2.64
C ASP A 113 25.12 11.44 3.58
N SER A 114 26.09 10.64 4.00
CA SER A 114 25.87 9.52 4.94
C SER A 114 25.41 9.97 6.33
N ARG A 115 25.60 11.25 6.66
CA ARG A 115 25.13 11.87 7.92
C ARG A 115 23.66 12.25 7.89
N LEU A 116 22.94 11.96 6.80
CA LEU A 116 21.49 12.19 6.68
C LEU A 116 20.73 11.54 7.82
N THR A 117 21.06 10.30 8.14
CA THR A 117 20.44 9.52 9.21
C THR A 117 21.44 8.53 9.79
N LYS A 118 21.20 8.08 11.02
CA LYS A 118 21.91 6.99 11.67
C LYS A 118 21.31 5.62 11.32
N ASP A 119 20.11 5.61 10.77
CA ASP A 119 19.38 4.40 10.41
C ASP A 119 19.97 3.76 9.16
N LYS A 120 19.91 2.43 9.08
CA LYS A 120 20.33 1.70 7.89
C LYS A 120 19.28 1.84 6.79
N ILE A 121 19.64 2.49 5.69
CA ILE A 121 18.76 2.65 4.52
C ILE A 121 19.07 1.58 3.49
N ILE A 122 18.05 0.83 3.08
CA ILE A 122 18.10 -0.11 1.95
C ILE A 122 17.75 0.64 0.67
N LEU A 123 18.49 0.39 -0.40
CA LEU A 123 18.27 1.00 -1.71
C LEU A 123 16.85 0.67 -2.22
N ASP A 124 16.19 1.66 -2.80
CA ASP A 124 14.85 1.60 -3.38
C ASP A 124 13.71 1.24 -2.42
N LYS A 125 14.01 0.99 -1.13
CA LYS A 125 12.97 0.81 -0.10
C LYS A 125 12.37 2.16 0.30
N LEU A 126 11.04 2.20 0.48
CA LEU A 126 10.30 3.37 0.94
C LEU A 126 10.27 3.40 2.48
N TYR A 127 10.42 4.59 3.05
CA TYR A 127 10.45 4.84 4.49
C TYR A 127 9.55 6.00 4.87
N ARG A 128 8.97 5.94 6.07
CA ARG A 128 8.41 7.12 6.74
C ARG A 128 9.58 7.95 7.26
N VAL A 129 9.65 9.19 6.84
CA VAL A 129 10.75 10.12 7.15
C VAL A 129 10.30 11.12 8.19
N TYR A 130 11.05 11.22 9.28
CA TYR A 130 10.81 12.13 10.39
C TYR A 130 12.01 13.06 10.57
N ASN A 131 11.77 14.26 11.12
CA ASN A 131 12.83 15.14 11.63
C ASN A 131 13.28 14.72 13.04
N GLU A 132 14.26 15.43 13.62
CA GLU A 132 14.77 15.17 14.97
C GLU A 132 13.73 15.48 16.07
N ASN A 133 12.71 16.30 15.78
CA ASN A 133 11.58 16.57 16.67
C ASN A 133 10.47 15.48 16.59
N ASN A 134 10.68 14.44 15.77
CA ASN A 134 9.71 13.39 15.54
C ASN A 134 8.46 13.84 14.74
N ASP A 135 8.54 14.92 13.96
CA ASP A 135 7.48 15.32 13.04
C ASP A 135 7.60 14.53 11.74
N LEU A 136 6.48 13.98 11.24
CA LEU A 136 6.44 13.26 9.98
C LEU A 136 6.63 14.24 8.81
N ILE A 137 7.70 14.07 8.05
CA ILE A 137 7.96 14.82 6.81
C ILE A 137 7.21 14.22 5.63
N GLY A 138 7.25 12.90 5.48
CA GLY A 138 6.64 12.21 4.36
C GLY A 138 7.21 10.83 4.10
N LEU A 139 7.04 10.37 2.87
CA LEU A 139 7.65 9.14 2.39
C LEU A 139 8.87 9.45 1.53
N GLY A 140 9.98 8.78 1.81
CA GLY A 140 11.23 8.96 1.07
C GLY A 140 11.94 7.64 0.79
N ARG A 141 12.84 7.66 -0.18
CA ARG A 141 13.71 6.52 -0.52
C ARG A 141 15.08 6.97 -0.97
N LYS A 142 16.03 6.08 -0.83
CA LYS A 142 17.35 6.20 -1.43
C LYS A 142 17.40 5.45 -2.75
N ASN A 143 17.82 6.12 -3.80
CA ASN A 143 18.14 5.53 -5.10
C ASN A 143 19.59 5.88 -5.52
N ASN A 144 19.98 5.58 -6.74
CA ASN A 144 21.32 5.89 -7.25
C ASN A 144 21.62 7.40 -7.30
N ASN A 145 20.59 8.26 -7.25
CA ASN A 145 20.71 9.72 -7.27
C ASN A 145 20.62 10.35 -5.86
N GLY A 146 20.80 9.54 -4.80
CA GLY A 146 20.73 9.98 -3.40
C GLY A 146 19.39 9.67 -2.73
N PHE A 147 19.22 10.21 -1.53
CA PHE A 147 17.95 10.13 -0.78
C PHE A 147 17.05 11.31 -1.11
N LYS A 148 15.79 11.07 -1.38
CA LYS A 148 14.78 12.11 -1.66
C LYS A 148 13.42 11.76 -1.05
N ILE A 149 12.60 12.80 -0.84
CA ILE A 149 11.17 12.64 -0.55
C ILE A 149 10.43 12.35 -1.85
N GLU A 150 9.68 11.26 -1.87
CA GLU A 150 8.78 10.88 -2.96
C GLU A 150 7.38 11.51 -2.78
N LYS A 151 6.94 11.60 -1.52
CA LYS A 151 5.66 12.21 -1.16
C LYS A 151 5.82 13.02 0.12
N LEU A 152 5.65 14.32 0.02
CA LEU A 152 5.60 15.22 1.17
C LEU A 152 4.23 15.12 1.85
N LEU A 153 4.22 15.01 3.19
CA LEU A 153 3.02 14.85 4.01
C LEU A 153 2.94 15.87 5.17
N ILE A 154 3.82 16.88 5.16
CA ILE A 154 3.76 17.97 6.12
C ILE A 154 2.47 18.75 5.86
N THR A 155 1.68 18.97 6.90
CA THR A 155 0.52 19.87 6.94
C THR A 155 0.92 21.25 7.49
#